data_fc32be2c9221e72988eed9f5c2176fc9
#
_entry.id   fc32be2c9221e72988eed9f5c2176fc9
#
_cell.length_a   1.000
_cell.length_b   1.000
_cell.length_c   1.000
_cell.angle_alpha   90.00
_cell.angle_beta   90.00
_cell.angle_gamma   90.00
#
_symmetry.space_group_name_H-M   'P 1'
#
loop_
_entity.id
_entity.type
_entity.pdbx_description
1 polymer ?
#
loop_
_entity_poly.entity_id
_entity_poly.type
_entity_poly.pdbx_seq_one_letter_code
_entity_poly.pdbx_strand_id
1 'polypeptide(L)'
;MQIFLDTADIEAIEERYDSGIVAGVTTNPTLVANQGINYLELIQEIAEVFPEMESISAEVKGDTAAEMIDDAAKYRDISEAVTIKLPMTKEGIKACKYFSEVGVKTNVTLCFSVAQAALAGMAGATYISPFVGRLNDNSFSGVELVRGIADLYCTQAIETKVLAASLRDVHHVSRCFLYGAKVCTLPITVSYTHLTLPTTLSV
;
A
#
# COMPACT_ATOMS: atom_id res chain seq x y z
N MET A 1 -5.42 -8.68 -10.12
CA MET A 1 -4.77 -8.92 -8.81
C MET A 1 -3.32 -8.53 -8.95
N GLN A 2 -2.76 -7.84 -7.95
CA GLN A 2 -1.39 -7.33 -7.98
C GLN A 2 -0.71 -7.58 -6.64
N ILE A 3 0.60 -7.83 -6.68
CA ILE A 3 1.44 -7.95 -5.50
C ILE A 3 2.34 -6.72 -5.44
N PHE A 4 2.35 -6.06 -4.28
CA PHE A 4 3.34 -5.06 -3.92
C PHE A 4 4.25 -5.62 -2.82
N LEU A 5 5.47 -5.10 -2.73
CA LEU A 5 6.39 -5.42 -1.63
C LEU A 5 6.37 -4.31 -0.59
N ASP A 6 6.32 -4.67 0.69
CA ASP A 6 6.41 -3.73 1.81
C ASP A 6 7.84 -3.74 2.35
N THR A 7 8.70 -2.93 1.75
CA THR A 7 10.15 -2.92 2.02
C THR A 7 10.84 -1.64 1.59
N ALA A 8 12.04 -1.41 2.14
CA ALA A 8 12.99 -0.37 1.73
C ALA A 8 14.30 -0.99 1.15
N ASP A 9 14.35 -2.30 0.97
CA ASP A 9 15.51 -3.05 0.53
C ASP A 9 15.47 -3.22 -1.00
N ILE A 10 16.32 -2.49 -1.72
CA ILE A 10 16.40 -2.46 -3.18
C ILE A 10 16.79 -3.83 -3.75
N GLU A 11 17.78 -4.51 -3.15
CA GLU A 11 18.23 -5.82 -3.61
C GLU A 11 17.10 -6.85 -3.49
N ALA A 12 16.35 -6.80 -2.38
CA ALA A 12 15.20 -7.66 -2.18
C ALA A 12 14.03 -7.35 -3.12
N ILE A 13 13.88 -6.11 -3.57
CA ILE A 13 12.91 -5.73 -4.61
C ILE A 13 13.35 -6.32 -5.94
N GLU A 14 14.60 -6.12 -6.35
CA GLU A 14 15.16 -6.57 -7.63
C GLU A 14 15.00 -8.09 -7.81
N GLU A 15 15.41 -8.86 -6.79
CA GLU A 15 15.29 -10.34 -6.79
C GLU A 15 13.87 -10.82 -7.10
N ARG A 16 12.82 -10.06 -6.66
CA ARG A 16 11.42 -10.47 -6.82
C ARG A 16 10.76 -9.84 -8.02
N TYR A 17 11.23 -8.68 -8.43
CA TYR A 17 10.72 -7.96 -9.60
C TYR A 17 10.95 -8.75 -10.90
N ASP A 18 12.08 -9.45 -11.00
CA ASP A 18 12.41 -10.35 -12.11
C ASP A 18 11.37 -11.45 -12.35
N SER A 19 10.57 -11.79 -11.34
CA SER A 19 9.47 -12.75 -11.49
C SER A 19 8.32 -12.23 -12.37
N GLY A 20 8.26 -10.94 -12.64
CA GLY A 20 7.20 -10.27 -13.41
C GLY A 20 5.84 -10.18 -12.70
N ILE A 21 5.74 -10.58 -11.41
CA ILE A 21 4.48 -10.55 -10.66
C ILE A 21 4.38 -9.39 -9.67
N VAL A 22 5.50 -8.73 -9.36
CA VAL A 22 5.55 -7.57 -8.47
C VAL A 22 5.23 -6.32 -9.28
N ALA A 23 4.16 -5.62 -8.91
CA ALA A 23 3.68 -4.45 -9.61
C ALA A 23 3.97 -3.12 -8.88
N GLY A 24 4.47 -3.16 -7.66
CA GLY A 24 4.76 -1.95 -6.90
C GLY A 24 5.39 -2.21 -5.54
N VAL A 25 5.67 -1.10 -4.85
CA VAL A 25 6.29 -1.09 -3.53
C VAL A 25 5.54 -0.16 -2.60
N THR A 26 5.34 -0.58 -1.36
CA THR A 26 4.94 0.31 -0.27
C THR A 26 6.12 0.52 0.66
N THR A 27 6.37 1.77 0.99
CA THR A 27 7.39 2.15 1.97
C THR A 27 6.75 2.90 3.14
N ASN A 28 7.50 3.05 4.21
CA ASN A 28 7.14 3.92 5.32
C ASN A 28 8.39 4.41 6.05
N PRO A 29 8.32 5.56 6.77
CA PRO A 29 9.48 6.13 7.45
C PRO A 29 10.17 5.20 8.46
N THR A 30 9.42 4.26 9.08
CA THR A 30 9.99 3.33 10.06
C THR A 30 10.88 2.29 9.40
N LEU A 31 10.48 1.76 8.24
CA LEU A 31 11.30 0.81 7.47
C LEU A 31 12.64 1.45 7.07
N VAL A 32 12.60 2.69 6.62
CA VAL A 32 13.76 3.44 6.15
C VAL A 32 14.69 3.85 7.30
N ALA A 33 14.13 4.31 8.41
CA ALA A 33 14.91 4.68 9.58
C ALA A 33 15.75 3.52 10.13
N ASN A 34 15.24 2.29 10.04
CA ASN A 34 15.95 1.09 10.46
C ASN A 34 17.17 0.77 9.58
N GLN A 35 17.21 1.30 8.37
CA GLN A 35 18.32 1.09 7.41
C GLN A 35 19.31 2.27 7.37
N GLY A 36 18.99 3.39 8.02
CA GLY A 36 19.83 4.59 8.04
C GLY A 36 19.90 5.32 6.69
N ILE A 37 18.95 5.09 5.79
CA ILE A 37 18.89 5.67 4.44
C ILE A 37 18.04 6.94 4.45
N ASN A 38 18.32 7.88 3.54
CA ASN A 38 17.48 9.04 3.30
C ASN A 38 16.21 8.62 2.55
N TYR A 39 15.04 8.97 3.09
CA TYR A 39 13.77 8.53 2.52
C TYR A 39 13.50 9.06 1.10
N LEU A 40 13.91 10.30 0.82
CA LEU A 40 13.77 10.88 -0.53
C LEU A 40 14.66 10.16 -1.53
N GLU A 41 15.93 9.93 -1.17
CA GLU A 41 16.90 9.20 -2.00
C GLU A 41 16.41 7.78 -2.31
N LEU A 42 15.83 7.08 -1.34
CA LEU A 42 15.25 5.76 -1.56
C LEU A 42 14.12 5.79 -2.60
N ILE A 43 13.18 6.74 -2.49
CA ILE A 43 12.07 6.84 -3.47
C ILE A 43 12.58 7.15 -4.87
N GLN A 44 13.60 8.01 -4.98
CA GLN A 44 14.26 8.32 -6.25
C GLN A 44 14.94 7.08 -6.84
N GLU A 45 15.70 6.34 -6.04
CA GLU A 45 16.39 5.14 -6.48
C GLU A 45 15.43 4.03 -6.93
N ILE A 46 14.35 3.78 -6.16
CA ILE A 46 13.31 2.81 -6.58
C ILE A 46 12.69 3.23 -7.92
N ALA A 47 12.36 4.52 -8.09
CA ALA A 47 11.76 5.00 -9.33
C ALA A 47 12.69 4.94 -10.54
N GLU A 48 14.00 5.11 -10.33
CA GLU A 48 15.04 5.01 -11.37
C GLU A 48 15.30 3.56 -11.77
N VAL A 49 15.46 2.67 -10.78
CA VAL A 49 15.77 1.25 -11.02
C VAL A 49 14.57 0.50 -11.60
N PHE A 50 13.35 0.86 -11.20
CA PHE A 50 12.12 0.16 -11.60
C PHE A 50 11.09 1.10 -12.25
N PRO A 51 11.39 1.66 -13.44
CA PRO A 51 10.55 2.69 -14.08
C PRO A 51 9.16 2.19 -14.50
N GLU A 52 8.99 0.89 -14.68
CA GLU A 52 7.72 0.26 -15.09
C GLU A 52 6.79 -0.11 -13.90
N MET A 53 7.16 0.22 -12.67
CA MET A 53 6.29 -0.02 -11.53
C MET A 53 4.99 0.79 -11.62
N GLU A 54 3.87 0.17 -11.28
CA GLU A 54 2.56 0.84 -11.24
C GLU A 54 2.45 1.84 -10.08
N SER A 55 3.07 1.50 -8.92
CA SER A 55 2.96 2.32 -7.71
C SER A 55 4.17 2.18 -6.79
N ILE A 56 4.72 3.32 -6.39
CA ILE A 56 5.74 3.46 -5.35
C ILE A 56 5.14 4.36 -4.27
N SER A 57 4.65 3.75 -3.17
CA SER A 57 3.97 4.52 -2.11
C SER A 57 4.99 5.23 -1.23
N ALA A 58 4.99 6.57 -1.27
CA ALA A 58 5.79 7.47 -0.45
C ALA A 58 4.94 8.13 0.65
N GLU A 59 5.20 7.81 1.92
CA GLU A 59 4.45 8.32 3.07
C GLU A 59 4.93 9.71 3.45
N VAL A 60 4.01 10.68 3.45
CA VAL A 60 4.28 12.08 3.77
C VAL A 60 4.15 12.34 5.27
N LYS A 61 4.79 13.43 5.72
CA LYS A 61 4.74 13.93 7.10
C LYS A 61 3.87 15.19 7.16
N GLY A 62 3.27 15.42 8.32
CA GLY A 62 2.48 16.62 8.61
C GLY A 62 1.25 16.29 9.46
N ASP A 63 0.82 17.25 10.27
CA ASP A 63 -0.38 17.15 11.10
C ASP A 63 -1.60 17.78 10.40
N THR A 64 -1.37 18.67 9.43
CA THR A 64 -2.39 19.35 8.64
C THR A 64 -2.34 18.94 7.18
N ALA A 65 -3.45 19.09 6.47
CA ALA A 65 -3.51 18.83 5.02
C ALA A 65 -2.48 19.69 4.25
N ALA A 66 -2.31 20.95 4.64
CA ALA A 66 -1.34 21.85 4.00
C ALA A 66 0.09 21.35 4.15
N GLU A 67 0.49 20.92 5.36
CA GLU A 67 1.82 20.35 5.61
C GLU A 67 2.04 19.05 4.83
N MET A 68 1.03 18.16 4.75
CA MET A 68 1.12 16.93 3.96
C MET A 68 1.27 17.22 2.47
N ILE A 69 0.57 18.24 1.95
CA ILE A 69 0.65 18.66 0.54
C ILE A 69 2.04 19.27 0.25
N ASP A 70 2.56 20.09 1.15
CA ASP A 70 3.89 20.68 1.03
C ASP A 70 4.97 19.59 1.08
N ASP A 71 4.90 18.68 2.04
CA ASP A 71 5.86 17.56 2.15
C ASP A 71 5.81 16.62 0.94
N ALA A 72 4.65 16.46 0.29
CA ALA A 72 4.51 15.64 -0.92
C ALA A 72 5.20 16.24 -2.15
N ALA A 73 5.43 17.55 -2.18
CA ALA A 73 6.01 18.23 -3.35
C ALA A 73 7.37 17.64 -3.76
N LYS A 74 8.17 17.15 -2.80
CA LYS A 74 9.47 16.54 -3.07
C LYS A 74 9.39 15.11 -3.66
N TYR A 75 8.23 14.45 -3.58
CA TYR A 75 8.05 13.07 -4.05
C TYR A 75 7.26 12.99 -5.36
N ARG A 76 6.17 13.75 -5.48
CA ARG A 76 5.16 13.60 -6.54
C ARG A 76 5.71 13.77 -7.96
N ASP A 77 6.78 14.56 -8.11
CA ASP A 77 7.35 14.91 -9.40
C ASP A 77 8.55 13.99 -9.79
N ILE A 78 8.86 12.97 -8.97
CA ILE A 78 9.94 12.01 -9.23
C ILE A 78 9.56 11.09 -10.40
N SER A 79 8.35 10.52 -10.37
CA SER A 79 7.84 9.58 -11.37
C SER A 79 6.31 9.50 -11.29
N GLU A 80 5.66 9.17 -12.41
CA GLU A 80 4.22 8.86 -12.45
C GLU A 80 3.83 7.64 -11.60
N ALA A 81 4.78 6.77 -11.26
CA ALA A 81 4.58 5.65 -10.35
C ALA A 81 4.45 6.08 -8.89
N VAL A 82 4.94 7.27 -8.52
CA VAL A 82 4.89 7.72 -7.12
C VAL A 82 3.44 7.95 -6.70
N THR A 83 3.10 7.32 -5.58
CA THR A 83 1.78 7.38 -4.96
C THR A 83 1.92 7.97 -3.56
N ILE A 84 1.28 9.10 -3.31
CA ILE A 84 1.38 9.80 -2.02
C ILE A 84 0.58 9.04 -0.96
N LYS A 85 1.27 8.55 0.06
CA LYS A 85 0.67 7.77 1.14
C LYS A 85 0.29 8.68 2.30
N LEU A 86 -1.01 8.67 2.65
CA LEU A 86 -1.66 9.60 3.58
C LEU A 86 -2.32 8.84 4.73
N PRO A 87 -2.27 9.33 5.98
CA PRO A 87 -2.94 8.68 7.09
C PRO A 87 -4.47 8.82 6.99
N MET A 88 -5.22 7.84 7.53
CA MET A 88 -6.67 7.89 7.63
C MET A 88 -7.12 8.84 8.76
N THR A 89 -6.89 10.13 8.57
CA THR A 89 -7.28 11.22 9.46
C THR A 89 -8.13 12.24 8.72
N LYS A 90 -8.78 13.15 9.43
CA LYS A 90 -9.53 14.26 8.81
C LYS A 90 -8.65 15.07 7.84
N GLU A 91 -7.44 15.39 8.25
CA GLU A 91 -6.50 16.16 7.44
C GLU A 91 -5.92 15.34 6.29
N GLY A 92 -5.64 14.04 6.49
CA GLY A 92 -5.24 13.13 5.42
C GLY A 92 -6.32 12.98 4.34
N ILE A 93 -7.61 12.92 4.71
CA ILE A 93 -8.72 12.90 3.74
C ILE A 93 -8.84 14.20 2.96
N LYS A 94 -8.61 15.37 3.58
CA LYS A 94 -8.55 16.66 2.86
C LYS A 94 -7.40 16.70 1.85
N ALA A 95 -6.21 16.25 2.26
CA ALA A 95 -5.05 16.14 1.36
C ALA A 95 -5.34 15.14 0.22
N CYS A 96 -5.96 14.00 0.51
CA CYS A 96 -6.38 13.02 -0.50
C CYS A 96 -7.31 13.65 -1.54
N LYS A 97 -8.31 14.41 -1.10
CA LYS A 97 -9.25 15.11 -1.99
C LYS A 97 -8.53 16.10 -2.90
N TYR A 98 -7.61 16.91 -2.35
CA TYR A 98 -6.78 17.82 -3.14
C TYR A 98 -5.96 17.07 -4.21
N PHE A 99 -5.26 16.00 -3.83
CA PHE A 99 -4.45 15.22 -4.77
C PHE A 99 -5.28 14.56 -5.86
N SER A 100 -6.47 14.06 -5.53
CA SER A 100 -7.41 13.52 -6.52
C SER A 100 -7.81 14.56 -7.56
N GLU A 101 -8.05 15.81 -7.16
CA GLU A 101 -8.44 16.90 -8.04
C GLU A 101 -7.32 17.35 -8.99
N VAL A 102 -6.06 17.17 -8.58
CA VAL A 102 -4.88 17.51 -9.41
C VAL A 102 -4.27 16.28 -10.09
N GLY A 103 -4.94 15.12 -10.05
CA GLY A 103 -4.53 13.90 -10.76
C GLY A 103 -3.34 13.16 -10.16
N VAL A 104 -3.00 13.39 -8.88
CA VAL A 104 -1.92 12.71 -8.17
C VAL A 104 -2.46 11.45 -7.49
N LYS A 105 -1.79 10.30 -7.70
CA LYS A 105 -2.15 9.03 -7.06
C LYS A 105 -1.99 9.11 -5.54
N THR A 106 -2.96 8.54 -4.81
CA THR A 106 -2.92 8.49 -3.33
C THR A 106 -3.18 7.09 -2.80
N ASN A 107 -2.55 6.78 -1.66
CA ASN A 107 -2.78 5.58 -0.87
C ASN A 107 -3.16 5.99 0.55
N VAL A 108 -4.45 5.92 0.88
CA VAL A 108 -4.92 6.24 2.23
C VAL A 108 -4.68 5.04 3.15
N THR A 109 -3.78 5.20 4.12
CA THR A 109 -3.30 4.12 5.00
C THR A 109 -3.89 4.20 6.40
N LEU A 110 -3.66 3.16 7.22
CA LEU A 110 -4.21 3.03 8.57
C LEU A 110 -5.75 2.97 8.58
N CYS A 111 -6.31 2.22 7.64
CA CYS A 111 -7.75 1.98 7.59
C CYS A 111 -8.14 0.77 8.46
N PHE A 112 -9.11 0.96 9.35
CA PHE A 112 -9.58 -0.04 10.31
C PHE A 112 -11.09 -0.27 10.28
N SER A 113 -11.83 0.43 9.39
CA SER A 113 -13.27 0.22 9.25
C SER A 113 -13.77 0.50 7.83
N VAL A 114 -14.92 -0.09 7.49
CA VAL A 114 -15.61 0.15 6.21
C VAL A 114 -16.03 1.61 6.08
N ALA A 115 -16.44 2.24 7.19
CA ALA A 115 -16.82 3.66 7.19
C ALA A 115 -15.63 4.57 6.83
N GLN A 116 -14.42 4.27 7.34
CA GLN A 116 -13.20 4.98 6.95
C GLN A 116 -12.91 4.81 5.46
N ALA A 117 -13.04 3.59 4.94
CA ALA A 117 -12.84 3.32 3.52
C ALA A 117 -13.85 4.07 2.64
N ALA A 118 -15.12 4.19 3.07
CA ALA A 118 -16.12 4.99 2.37
C ALA A 118 -15.64 6.44 2.19
N LEU A 119 -15.10 7.06 3.24
CA LEU A 119 -14.59 8.44 3.18
C LEU A 119 -13.39 8.56 2.22
N ALA A 120 -12.47 7.59 2.23
CA ALA A 120 -11.35 7.58 1.32
C ALA A 120 -11.80 7.44 -0.16
N GLY A 121 -12.77 6.56 -0.42
CA GLY A 121 -13.37 6.41 -1.76
C GLY A 121 -14.05 7.70 -2.24
N MET A 122 -14.83 8.36 -1.36
CA MET A 122 -15.48 9.65 -1.67
C MET A 122 -14.47 10.78 -1.90
N ALA A 123 -13.29 10.71 -1.27
CA ALA A 123 -12.19 11.65 -1.50
C ALA A 123 -11.43 11.38 -2.81
N GLY A 124 -11.70 10.26 -3.50
CA GLY A 124 -11.04 9.89 -4.76
C GLY A 124 -9.66 9.25 -4.58
N ALA A 125 -9.45 8.54 -3.46
CA ALA A 125 -8.21 7.79 -3.24
C ALA A 125 -7.99 6.77 -4.37
N THR A 126 -6.73 6.62 -4.85
CA THR A 126 -6.35 5.56 -5.78
C THR A 126 -6.35 4.21 -5.07
N TYR A 127 -5.79 4.18 -3.86
CA TYR A 127 -5.74 3.00 -3.01
C TYR A 127 -6.26 3.31 -1.60
N ILE A 128 -6.88 2.31 -0.97
CA ILE A 128 -7.17 2.26 0.45
C ILE A 128 -6.45 1.07 1.08
N SER A 129 -5.72 1.29 2.17
CA SER A 129 -4.94 0.25 2.83
C SER A 129 -5.56 -0.19 4.17
N PRO A 130 -6.48 -1.18 4.18
CA PRO A 130 -6.93 -1.82 5.41
C PRO A 130 -5.80 -2.64 6.05
N PHE A 131 -5.63 -2.48 7.37
CA PHE A 131 -4.55 -3.10 8.13
C PHE A 131 -4.98 -4.45 8.72
N VAL A 132 -4.92 -5.50 7.89
CA VAL A 132 -5.40 -6.85 8.20
C VAL A 132 -4.72 -7.44 9.44
N GLY A 133 -3.40 -7.52 9.47
CA GLY A 133 -2.67 -8.13 10.58
C GLY A 133 -2.86 -7.39 11.90
N ARG A 134 -2.89 -6.05 11.86
CA ARG A 134 -3.10 -5.24 13.07
C ARG A 134 -4.51 -5.40 13.67
N LEU A 135 -5.53 -5.62 12.84
CA LEU A 135 -6.86 -5.99 13.32
C LEU A 135 -6.85 -7.37 13.98
N ASN A 136 -6.18 -8.34 13.35
CA ASN A 136 -6.09 -9.70 13.90
C ASN A 136 -5.40 -9.72 15.28
N ASP A 137 -4.39 -8.85 15.49
CA ASP A 137 -3.74 -8.68 16.82
C ASP A 137 -4.73 -8.26 17.92
N ASN A 138 -5.81 -7.59 17.54
CA ASN A 138 -6.86 -7.13 18.45
C ASN A 138 -8.11 -8.02 18.41
N SER A 139 -7.99 -9.25 17.93
CA SER A 139 -9.08 -10.23 17.83
C SER A 139 -10.23 -9.84 16.91
N PHE A 140 -9.99 -8.93 15.95
CA PHE A 140 -10.92 -8.62 14.88
C PHE A 140 -10.47 -9.26 13.57
N SER A 141 -11.41 -9.64 12.71
CA SER A 141 -11.07 -10.24 11.42
C SER A 141 -10.69 -9.17 10.39
N GLY A 142 -9.40 -9.03 10.11
CA GLY A 142 -8.92 -8.10 9.07
C GLY A 142 -9.35 -8.50 7.66
N VAL A 143 -9.50 -9.79 7.37
CA VAL A 143 -9.96 -10.26 6.05
C VAL A 143 -11.45 -9.94 5.82
N GLU A 144 -12.28 -9.96 6.88
CA GLU A 144 -13.69 -9.52 6.77
C GLU A 144 -13.80 -8.00 6.55
N LEU A 145 -12.87 -7.21 7.08
CA LEU A 145 -12.79 -5.79 6.75
C LEU A 145 -12.51 -5.60 5.25
N VAL A 146 -11.55 -6.33 4.69
CA VAL A 146 -11.26 -6.29 3.24
C VAL A 146 -12.50 -6.62 2.43
N ARG A 147 -13.24 -7.69 2.79
CA ARG A 147 -14.49 -8.06 2.15
C ARG A 147 -15.52 -6.94 2.21
N GLY A 148 -15.77 -6.39 3.40
CA GLY A 148 -16.76 -5.32 3.57
C GLY A 148 -16.42 -4.06 2.76
N ILE A 149 -15.13 -3.71 2.62
CA ILE A 149 -14.70 -2.60 1.78
C ILE A 149 -14.90 -2.92 0.29
N ALA A 150 -14.51 -4.11 -0.15
CA ALA A 150 -14.67 -4.53 -1.55
C ALA A 150 -16.14 -4.59 -1.98
N ASP A 151 -17.01 -5.12 -1.11
CA ASP A 151 -18.47 -5.16 -1.33
C ASP A 151 -19.05 -3.74 -1.42
N LEU A 152 -18.67 -2.83 -0.52
CA LEU A 152 -19.07 -1.43 -0.57
C LEU A 152 -18.65 -0.76 -1.89
N TYR A 153 -17.40 -0.90 -2.27
CA TYR A 153 -16.86 -0.25 -3.46
C TYR A 153 -17.50 -0.80 -4.75
N CYS A 154 -17.75 -2.11 -4.79
CA CYS A 154 -18.48 -2.73 -5.89
C CYS A 154 -19.91 -2.19 -5.97
N THR A 155 -20.64 -2.15 -4.85
CA THR A 155 -22.04 -1.71 -4.78
C THR A 155 -22.20 -0.23 -5.16
N GLN A 156 -21.24 0.60 -4.78
CA GLN A 156 -21.28 2.06 -5.01
C GLN A 156 -20.51 2.50 -6.25
N ALA A 157 -19.98 1.56 -7.05
CA ALA A 157 -19.14 1.82 -8.23
C ALA A 157 -17.96 2.77 -7.93
N ILE A 158 -17.29 2.57 -6.77
CA ILE A 158 -16.12 3.34 -6.36
C ILE A 158 -14.88 2.69 -6.98
N GLU A 159 -14.06 3.47 -7.69
CA GLU A 159 -12.89 2.99 -8.43
C GLU A 159 -11.65 2.75 -7.54
N THR A 160 -11.65 3.24 -6.30
CA THR A 160 -10.55 3.05 -5.34
C THR A 160 -10.21 1.57 -5.19
N LYS A 161 -8.95 1.22 -5.39
CA LYS A 161 -8.47 -0.16 -5.26
C LYS A 161 -8.23 -0.50 -3.79
N VAL A 162 -8.75 -1.65 -3.33
CA VAL A 162 -8.43 -2.18 -2.00
C VAL A 162 -7.03 -2.80 -2.04
N LEU A 163 -6.11 -2.21 -1.28
CA LEU A 163 -4.72 -2.64 -1.09
C LEU A 163 -4.58 -3.22 0.32
N ALA A 164 -4.72 -4.54 0.47
CA ALA A 164 -4.60 -5.20 1.77
C ALA A 164 -3.17 -5.06 2.32
N ALA A 165 -3.04 -4.50 3.50
CA ALA A 165 -1.77 -4.18 4.14
C ALA A 165 -1.61 -4.85 5.51
N SER A 166 -0.39 -4.77 6.07
CA SER A 166 -0.07 -5.42 7.34
C SER A 166 -0.29 -6.94 7.29
N LEU A 167 -0.04 -7.56 6.14
CA LEU A 167 -0.17 -9.00 5.94
C LEU A 167 1.04 -9.71 6.54
N ARG A 168 0.81 -10.84 7.23
CA ARG A 168 1.85 -11.55 7.99
C ARG A 168 2.03 -12.99 7.57
N ASP A 169 1.12 -13.52 6.76
CA ASP A 169 1.16 -14.90 6.28
C ASP A 169 0.45 -15.05 4.94
N VAL A 170 0.75 -16.16 4.27
CA VAL A 170 0.25 -16.53 2.94
C VAL A 170 -1.26 -16.78 2.94
N HIS A 171 -1.81 -17.30 4.05
CA HIS A 171 -3.23 -17.56 4.15
C HIS A 171 -4.04 -16.26 4.10
N HIS A 172 -3.58 -15.22 4.80
CA HIS A 172 -4.21 -13.89 4.73
C HIS A 172 -4.18 -13.30 3.32
N VAL A 173 -3.08 -13.46 2.59
CA VAL A 173 -2.95 -12.97 1.21
C VAL A 173 -4.02 -13.62 0.30
N SER A 174 -4.08 -14.94 0.31
CA SER A 174 -5.06 -15.68 -0.50
C SER A 174 -6.51 -15.31 -0.15
N ARG A 175 -6.80 -15.15 1.15
CA ARG A 175 -8.13 -14.72 1.63
C ARG A 175 -8.46 -13.29 1.22
N CYS A 176 -7.50 -12.37 1.27
CA CYS A 176 -7.70 -10.99 0.84
C CYS A 176 -8.02 -10.90 -0.66
N PHE A 177 -7.32 -11.64 -1.51
CA PHE A 177 -7.65 -11.71 -2.93
C PHE A 177 -9.02 -12.33 -3.19
N LEU A 178 -9.35 -13.44 -2.50
CA LEU A 178 -10.67 -14.07 -2.59
C LEU A 178 -11.80 -13.10 -2.20
N TYR A 179 -11.54 -12.21 -1.24
CA TYR A 179 -12.50 -11.23 -0.73
C TYR A 179 -12.46 -9.88 -1.46
N GLY A 180 -11.80 -9.82 -2.62
CA GLY A 180 -11.91 -8.70 -3.53
C GLY A 180 -10.82 -7.64 -3.43
N ALA A 181 -9.77 -7.86 -2.62
CA ALA A 181 -8.58 -7.01 -2.69
C ALA A 181 -8.03 -7.00 -4.13
N LYS A 182 -7.71 -5.84 -4.64
CA LYS A 182 -7.05 -5.70 -5.95
C LYS A 182 -5.54 -5.79 -5.83
N VAL A 183 -5.01 -5.40 -4.67
CA VAL A 183 -3.59 -5.39 -4.36
C VAL A 183 -3.39 -5.97 -2.96
N CYS A 184 -2.31 -6.75 -2.77
CA CYS A 184 -1.78 -7.15 -1.47
C CYS A 184 -0.34 -6.67 -1.35
N THR A 185 0.00 -5.91 -0.31
CA THR A 185 1.39 -5.54 -0.03
C THR A 185 1.97 -6.46 1.04
N LEU A 186 3.11 -7.07 0.73
CA LEU A 186 3.71 -8.17 1.46
C LEU A 186 5.09 -7.81 2.00
N PRO A 187 5.38 -8.08 3.28
CA PRO A 187 6.77 -8.13 3.74
C PRO A 187 7.59 -9.16 2.94
N ILE A 188 8.87 -8.92 2.80
CA ILE A 188 9.77 -9.82 2.05
C ILE A 188 9.69 -11.28 2.54
N THR A 189 9.56 -11.49 3.85
CA THR A 189 9.41 -12.83 4.44
C THR A 189 8.16 -13.57 3.98
N VAL A 190 7.06 -12.86 3.76
CA VAL A 190 5.79 -13.45 3.29
C VAL A 190 5.86 -13.69 1.77
N SER A 191 6.46 -12.78 1.01
CA SER A 191 6.63 -12.92 -0.44
C SER A 191 7.49 -14.14 -0.79
N TYR A 192 8.55 -14.39 -0.02
CA TYR A 192 9.42 -15.55 -0.19
C TYR A 192 8.64 -16.87 -0.07
N THR A 193 7.75 -16.98 0.91
CA THR A 193 6.93 -18.19 1.12
C THR A 193 5.97 -18.45 -0.04
N HIS A 194 5.55 -17.43 -0.77
CA HIS A 194 4.70 -17.57 -1.95
C HIS A 194 5.46 -18.04 -3.20
N LEU A 195 6.71 -17.61 -3.36
CA LEU A 195 7.50 -17.88 -4.55
C LEU A 195 8.33 -19.17 -4.43
N THR A 196 8.57 -19.66 -3.21
CA THR A 196 9.22 -20.93 -2.96
C THR A 196 8.20 -22.01 -2.66
N LEU A 197 8.05 -22.98 -3.56
CA LEU A 197 7.36 -24.22 -3.21
C LEU A 197 8.14 -24.88 -2.08
N PRO A 198 7.46 -25.41 -1.02
CA PRO A 198 8.14 -26.24 -0.06
C PRO A 198 8.71 -27.46 -0.76
N THR A 199 10.02 -27.46 -0.99
CA THR A 199 10.75 -28.57 -1.63
C THR A 199 10.87 -29.80 -0.75
N THR A 200 10.32 -29.75 0.46
CA THR A 200 10.31 -30.87 1.41
C THR A 200 8.91 -31.05 2.02
N LEU A 201 7.98 -31.57 1.23
CA LEU A 201 6.97 -32.45 1.82
C LEU A 201 7.66 -33.82 1.95
N SER A 202 8.31 -34.05 3.08
CA SER A 202 8.65 -35.41 3.50
C SER A 202 7.32 -36.13 3.73
N VAL A 203 7.01 -37.09 2.89
CA VAL A 203 5.94 -38.07 3.09
C VAL A 203 6.33 -39.00 4.23
#